data_73d74a2c2bc1fedbada4fb7f5a46b4a6
#
_entry.id   73d74a2c2bc1fedbada4fb7f5a46b4a6
#
_cell.length_a   1.000
_cell.length_b   1.000
_cell.length_c   1.000
_cell.angle_alpha   90.00
_cell.angle_beta   90.00
_cell.angle_gamma   90.00
#
_symmetry.space_group_name_H-M   'P 1'
#
loop_
_entity.id
_entity.type
_entity.pdbx_description
1 polymer ?
#
loop_
_entity_poly.entity_id
_entity_poly.type
_entity_poly.pdbx_seq_one_letter_code
_entity_poly.pdbx_strand_id
1 'polypeptide(L)'
;MESGLVGVPVARSAWSLRALVTSVTQAAGGGNQKALWPRPSRFPPSVVISAAIAFLATGAAGGGPAIAGVAGAEPVRSLAQIRNQDVVRQEWDLSCGAATIATLFTYQLGRPVSERTVVLAMLRRTSPALVRSRLGFSLLDLKVFAATHGLAAAAFADMELTDLDRLAPAIVPINWLGFRHFVVYRGRRDGRVLLADPAFGNRTLAEDRFRSIWASGIGFVVFDPAHPSPPNRMGAPAELFLVPGVQVERARVIAGSSGSPP
;
A
#
# COMPACT_ATOMS: atom_id res chain seq x y z
N MET A 1 -13.87 -11.06 30.31
CA MET A 1 -14.62 -11.68 29.19
C MET A 1 -13.72 -11.67 27.96
N GLU A 2 -13.00 -12.78 27.78
CA GLU A 2 -12.10 -13.01 26.65
C GLU A 2 -12.94 -13.37 25.42
N SER A 3 -13.10 -12.45 24.51
CA SER A 3 -13.75 -12.72 23.22
C SER A 3 -12.73 -13.28 22.23
N GLY A 4 -12.85 -14.57 21.96
CA GLY A 4 -12.01 -15.40 21.16
C GLY A 4 -11.66 -14.84 19.78
N LEU A 5 -10.38 -14.69 19.56
CA LEU A 5 -9.74 -14.65 18.24
C LEU A 5 -9.74 -16.10 17.71
N VAL A 6 -10.85 -16.50 17.08
CA VAL A 6 -10.95 -17.83 16.49
C VAL A 6 -10.12 -17.90 15.21
N GLY A 7 -8.99 -18.59 15.27
CA GLY A 7 -8.56 -19.50 14.22
C GLY A 7 -7.82 -18.98 13.02
N VAL A 8 -6.91 -18.01 13.16
CA VAL A 8 -5.80 -17.89 12.19
C VAL A 8 -4.59 -18.55 12.85
N PRO A 9 -3.95 -19.56 12.25
CA PRO A 9 -2.74 -20.13 12.82
C PRO A 9 -1.66 -19.04 12.86
N VAL A 10 -1.26 -18.67 14.06
CA VAL A 10 -0.19 -17.72 14.32
C VAL A 10 1.10 -18.50 14.46
N ALA A 11 2.01 -18.33 13.51
CA ALA A 11 3.33 -18.92 13.60
C ALA A 11 4.21 -18.09 14.57
N ARG A 12 4.73 -18.71 15.61
CA ARG A 12 5.70 -18.12 16.52
C ARG A 12 7.11 -18.32 15.98
N SER A 13 7.87 -17.23 15.88
CA SER A 13 9.34 -17.10 15.69
C SER A 13 10.04 -17.85 14.54
N ALA A 14 10.93 -17.12 13.86
CA ALA A 14 12.10 -17.57 13.06
C ALA A 14 11.83 -18.50 11.86
N TRP A 15 10.79 -18.27 11.07
CA TRP A 15 10.58 -19.00 9.82
C TRP A 15 10.93 -18.13 8.61
N SER A 16 11.76 -18.66 7.71
CA SER A 16 11.97 -18.04 6.42
C SER A 16 10.67 -18.12 5.60
N LEU A 17 10.37 -17.12 4.79
CA LEU A 17 9.21 -17.12 3.86
C LEU A 17 9.13 -18.43 3.04
N ARG A 18 10.26 -19.07 2.72
CA ARG A 18 10.33 -20.37 2.04
C ARG A 18 9.69 -21.51 2.83
N ALA A 19 9.90 -21.59 4.14
CA ALA A 19 9.31 -22.64 4.98
C ALA A 19 7.79 -22.47 5.13
N LEU A 20 7.31 -21.23 5.10
CA LEU A 20 5.88 -20.91 5.17
C LEU A 20 5.13 -21.26 3.88
N VAL A 21 5.73 -21.02 2.72
CA VAL A 21 5.13 -21.41 1.43
C VAL A 21 4.90 -22.92 1.38
N THR A 22 5.85 -23.72 1.89
CA THR A 22 5.70 -25.19 1.91
C THR A 22 4.56 -25.65 2.84
N SER A 23 4.36 -25.00 3.98
CA SER A 23 3.29 -25.39 4.92
C SER A 23 1.89 -24.92 4.48
N VAL A 24 1.79 -23.78 3.78
CA VAL A 24 0.52 -23.26 3.25
C VAL A 24 0.06 -24.05 2.01
N THR A 25 0.99 -24.49 1.15
CA THR A 25 0.68 -25.33 0.00
C THR A 25 0.24 -26.74 0.41
N GLN A 26 0.78 -27.29 1.50
CA GLN A 26 0.35 -28.59 2.04
C GLN A 26 -1.05 -28.56 2.68
N ALA A 27 -1.46 -27.42 3.25
CA ALA A 27 -2.81 -27.24 3.80
C ALA A 27 -3.88 -26.96 2.73
N ALA A 28 -3.48 -26.59 1.50
CA ALA A 28 -4.36 -26.37 0.35
C ALA A 28 -4.53 -27.63 -0.50
N GLY A 29 -4.54 -28.82 0.12
CA GLY A 29 -4.66 -30.11 -0.52
C GLY A 29 -5.82 -30.23 -1.50
N GLY A 30 -5.52 -30.44 -2.78
CA GLY A 30 -6.23 -31.30 -3.71
C GLY A 30 -7.70 -30.97 -4.00
N GLY A 31 -7.98 -29.84 -4.60
CA GLY A 31 -9.25 -29.60 -5.25
C GLY A 31 -9.02 -28.97 -6.61
N ASN A 32 -9.26 -29.74 -7.67
CA ASN A 32 -9.21 -29.32 -9.07
C ASN A 32 -10.30 -28.25 -9.33
N GLN A 33 -10.02 -27.00 -8.95
CA GLN A 33 -10.89 -25.87 -9.27
C GLN A 33 -10.48 -25.32 -10.63
N LYS A 34 -11.22 -25.73 -11.66
CA LYS A 34 -11.22 -25.08 -12.97
C LYS A 34 -11.44 -23.58 -12.75
N ALA A 35 -10.46 -22.78 -13.15
CA ALA A 35 -10.50 -21.33 -13.06
C ALA A 35 -11.71 -20.80 -13.85
N LEU A 36 -12.71 -20.30 -13.13
CA LEU A 36 -13.93 -19.64 -13.66
C LEU A 36 -13.68 -18.15 -13.96
N TRP A 37 -12.47 -17.80 -14.39
CA TRP A 37 -12.18 -16.44 -14.82
C TRP A 37 -11.68 -16.45 -16.25
N PRO A 38 -12.30 -15.70 -17.17
CA PRO A 38 -11.78 -15.59 -18.53
C PRO A 38 -10.38 -14.98 -18.46
N ARG A 39 -9.42 -15.67 -19.09
CA ARG A 39 -8.08 -15.11 -19.30
C ARG A 39 -8.23 -13.78 -20.01
N PRO A 40 -7.52 -12.72 -19.60
CA PRO A 40 -7.51 -11.47 -20.35
C PRO A 40 -7.04 -11.80 -21.77
N SER A 41 -7.89 -11.50 -22.75
CA SER A 41 -7.55 -11.56 -24.16
C SER A 41 -6.30 -10.69 -24.37
N ARG A 42 -5.29 -11.27 -25.01
CA ARG A 42 -4.10 -10.54 -25.45
C ARG A 42 -4.59 -9.41 -26.35
N PHE A 43 -4.46 -8.18 -25.89
CA PHE A 43 -4.63 -7.02 -26.76
C PHE A 43 -3.52 -7.10 -27.81
N PRO A 44 -3.83 -7.00 -29.12
CA PRO A 44 -2.81 -6.88 -30.13
C PRO A 44 -2.03 -5.56 -29.88
N PRO A 45 -0.73 -5.52 -30.20
CA PRO A 45 0.03 -4.27 -30.07
C PRO A 45 -0.60 -3.23 -30.99
N SER A 46 -0.99 -2.11 -30.41
CA SER A 46 -1.49 -0.95 -31.16
C SER A 46 -0.43 -0.51 -32.16
N VAL A 47 -0.74 -0.69 -33.43
CA VAL A 47 0.04 -0.14 -34.55
C VAL A 47 -0.09 1.37 -34.47
N VAL A 48 0.96 2.04 -34.00
CA VAL A 48 1.06 3.49 -34.09
C VAL A 48 1.41 3.82 -35.54
N ILE A 49 0.42 4.21 -36.34
CA ILE A 49 0.63 4.79 -37.65
C ILE A 49 1.11 6.21 -37.44
N SER A 50 2.42 6.42 -37.51
CA SER A 50 3.01 7.75 -37.57
C SER A 50 2.73 8.34 -38.94
N ALA A 51 1.72 9.21 -39.04
CA ALA A 51 1.52 10.07 -40.20
C ALA A 51 2.55 11.20 -40.10
N ALA A 52 3.62 11.08 -40.87
CA ALA A 52 4.58 12.15 -41.09
C ALA A 52 3.95 13.19 -42.02
N ILE A 53 3.47 14.29 -41.46
CA ILE A 53 3.10 15.48 -42.22
C ILE A 53 4.39 16.31 -42.40
N ALA A 54 4.97 16.24 -43.59
CA ALA A 54 6.03 17.12 -43.99
C ALA A 54 5.47 18.51 -44.28
N PHE A 55 5.71 19.47 -43.38
CA PHE A 55 5.46 20.88 -43.62
C PHE A 55 6.79 21.51 -44.12
N LEU A 56 6.89 21.74 -45.41
CA LEU A 56 7.91 22.60 -45.99
C LEU A 56 7.46 24.05 -45.73
N ALA A 57 8.10 24.70 -44.76
CA ALA A 57 8.04 26.14 -44.61
C ALA A 57 9.45 26.70 -44.72
N THR A 58 9.76 27.25 -45.88
CA THR A 58 10.87 28.17 -46.10
C THR A 58 10.51 29.52 -45.46
N GLY A 59 11.36 30.03 -44.57
CA GLY A 59 11.14 31.35 -44.03
C GLY A 59 12.19 31.79 -43.01
N ALA A 60 13.16 32.57 -43.45
CA ALA A 60 13.88 33.65 -42.80
C ALA A 60 14.53 33.42 -41.40
N ALA A 61 15.86 33.50 -41.41
CA ALA A 61 16.74 33.63 -40.27
C ALA A 61 16.40 34.89 -39.43
N GLY A 62 15.88 34.66 -38.24
CA GLY A 62 15.82 35.62 -37.15
C GLY A 62 16.44 34.95 -35.92
N GLY A 63 17.74 35.15 -35.68
CA GLY A 63 18.45 34.63 -34.52
C GLY A 63 18.04 35.39 -33.26
N GLY A 64 16.94 34.94 -32.58
CA GLY A 64 16.67 35.29 -31.19
C GLY A 64 17.42 34.32 -30.28
N PRO A 65 17.91 34.74 -29.08
CA PRO A 65 18.54 33.83 -28.16
C PRO A 65 17.56 32.71 -27.81
N ALA A 66 17.94 31.47 -28.11
CA ALA A 66 17.22 30.28 -27.66
C ALA A 66 17.26 30.33 -26.14
N ILE A 67 16.12 30.62 -25.54
CA ILE A 67 15.91 30.38 -24.10
C ILE A 67 16.08 28.87 -23.96
N ALA A 68 17.24 28.44 -23.45
CA ALA A 68 17.45 27.06 -23.09
C ALA A 68 16.32 26.70 -22.09
N GLY A 69 15.34 25.95 -22.57
CA GLY A 69 14.26 25.45 -21.74
C GLY A 69 14.89 24.77 -20.54
N VAL A 70 14.45 25.12 -19.35
CA VAL A 70 14.84 24.45 -18.09
C VAL A 70 14.40 23.00 -18.23
N ALA A 71 15.28 22.18 -18.81
CA ALA A 71 15.09 20.74 -18.89
C ALA A 71 15.19 20.20 -17.47
N GLY A 72 14.09 19.67 -16.93
CA GLY A 72 14.14 18.86 -15.75
C GLY A 72 13.44 19.39 -14.50
N ALA A 73 12.53 20.35 -14.58
CA ALA A 73 11.66 20.62 -13.43
C ALA A 73 10.68 19.46 -13.27
N GLU A 74 10.91 18.60 -12.28
CA GLU A 74 9.90 17.62 -11.84
C GLU A 74 8.56 18.34 -11.61
N PRO A 75 7.45 17.78 -12.12
CA PRO A 75 6.16 18.43 -11.96
C PRO A 75 5.84 18.63 -10.48
N VAL A 76 5.51 19.86 -10.10
CA VAL A 76 5.13 20.20 -8.72
C VAL A 76 3.89 19.38 -8.35
N ARG A 77 4.03 18.51 -7.32
CA ARG A 77 2.95 17.69 -6.80
C ARG A 77 2.34 18.34 -5.58
N SER A 78 1.00 18.39 -5.52
CA SER A 78 0.32 18.88 -4.33
C SER A 78 0.52 17.95 -3.13
N LEU A 79 0.45 18.50 -1.91
CA LEU A 79 0.51 17.69 -0.68
C LEU A 79 -0.61 16.63 -0.64
N ALA A 80 -1.77 16.92 -1.22
CA ALA A 80 -2.87 15.95 -1.33
C ALA A 80 -2.51 14.79 -2.26
N GLN A 81 -1.84 15.05 -3.39
CA GLN A 81 -1.34 14.00 -4.29
C GLN A 81 -0.31 13.12 -3.60
N ILE A 82 0.66 13.72 -2.88
CA ILE A 82 1.67 12.99 -2.12
C ILE A 82 1.02 12.15 -1.02
N ARG A 83 0.08 12.73 -0.28
CA ARG A 83 -0.65 12.03 0.79
C ARG A 83 -1.44 10.83 0.29
N ASN A 84 -2.02 10.90 -0.89
CA ASN A 84 -2.85 9.83 -1.44
C ASN A 84 -2.09 8.89 -2.39
N GLN A 85 -0.78 9.06 -2.54
CA GLN A 85 0.02 8.23 -3.43
C GLN A 85 0.04 6.76 -2.96
N ASP A 86 -0.34 5.85 -3.86
CA ASP A 86 -0.38 4.40 -3.63
C ASP A 86 -1.23 3.99 -2.42
N VAL A 87 -2.34 4.69 -2.19
CA VAL A 87 -3.30 4.40 -1.13
C VAL A 87 -4.71 4.38 -1.68
N VAL A 88 -5.42 3.27 -1.49
CA VAL A 88 -6.88 3.24 -1.67
C VAL A 88 -7.52 3.83 -0.42
N ARG A 89 -8.21 4.96 -0.59
CA ARG A 89 -8.91 5.65 0.51
C ARG A 89 -10.21 4.92 0.82
N GLN A 90 -10.49 4.74 2.11
CA GLN A 90 -11.77 4.17 2.53
C GLN A 90 -12.91 5.20 2.35
N GLU A 91 -14.06 4.70 1.90
CA GLU A 91 -15.28 5.48 1.72
C GLU A 91 -16.29 5.25 2.86
N TRP A 92 -16.15 4.16 3.63
CA TRP A 92 -17.06 3.79 4.71
C TRP A 92 -16.33 3.58 6.04
N ASP A 93 -17.00 3.82 7.17
CA ASP A 93 -16.40 3.80 8.51
C ASP A 93 -15.79 2.45 8.92
N LEU A 94 -16.34 1.33 8.45
CA LEU A 94 -15.93 -0.01 8.86
C LEU A 94 -15.12 -0.77 7.80
N SER A 95 -14.64 -0.07 6.78
CA SER A 95 -14.03 -0.68 5.59
C SER A 95 -12.51 -0.57 5.53
N CYS A 96 -11.84 -0.11 6.60
CA CYS A 96 -10.38 0.03 6.61
C CYS A 96 -9.65 -1.26 6.16
N GLY A 97 -10.13 -2.45 6.58
CA GLY A 97 -9.59 -3.73 6.12
C GLY A 97 -9.76 -3.95 4.61
N ALA A 98 -10.92 -3.58 4.06
CA ALA A 98 -11.16 -3.68 2.61
C ALA A 98 -10.27 -2.72 1.82
N ALA A 99 -10.12 -1.49 2.28
CA ALA A 99 -9.27 -0.49 1.64
C ALA A 99 -7.77 -0.85 1.73
N THR A 100 -7.31 -1.42 2.87
CA THR A 100 -5.91 -1.85 3.00
C THR A 100 -5.59 -3.03 2.08
N ILE A 101 -6.47 -4.04 1.97
CA ILE A 101 -6.21 -5.14 1.04
C ILE A 101 -6.33 -4.69 -0.41
N ALA A 102 -7.26 -3.77 -0.74
CA ALA A 102 -7.34 -3.15 -2.06
C ALA A 102 -6.04 -2.38 -2.41
N THR A 103 -5.45 -1.70 -1.43
CA THR A 103 -4.16 -1.02 -1.56
C THR A 103 -3.05 -2.02 -1.93
N LEU A 104 -2.92 -3.15 -1.21
CA LEU A 104 -1.92 -4.17 -1.53
C LEU A 104 -2.16 -4.80 -2.91
N PHE A 105 -3.41 -5.14 -3.24
CA PHE A 105 -3.74 -5.70 -4.55
C PHE A 105 -3.33 -4.76 -5.67
N THR A 106 -3.70 -3.50 -5.57
CA THR A 106 -3.48 -2.50 -6.62
C THR A 106 -2.01 -2.15 -6.76
N TYR A 107 -1.34 -1.77 -5.67
CA TYR A 107 -0.02 -1.14 -5.76
C TYR A 107 1.14 -2.12 -5.52
N GLN A 108 0.95 -3.15 -4.70
CA GLN A 108 2.00 -4.15 -4.47
C GLN A 108 1.92 -5.29 -5.50
N LEU A 109 0.72 -5.79 -5.78
CA LEU A 109 0.54 -6.98 -6.61
C LEU A 109 0.19 -6.67 -8.07
N GLY A 110 -0.07 -5.40 -8.41
CA GLY A 110 -0.42 -4.97 -9.76
C GLY A 110 -1.77 -5.52 -10.24
N ARG A 111 -2.69 -5.77 -9.31
CA ARG A 111 -4.06 -6.28 -9.57
C ARG A 111 -5.08 -5.23 -9.10
N PRO A 112 -5.38 -4.20 -9.90
CA PRO A 112 -6.26 -3.10 -9.50
C PRO A 112 -7.63 -3.59 -9.05
N VAL A 113 -8.04 -3.18 -7.85
CA VAL A 113 -9.36 -3.48 -7.29
C VAL A 113 -9.83 -2.30 -6.44
N SER A 114 -11.12 -1.95 -6.55
CA SER A 114 -11.70 -0.90 -5.72
C SER A 114 -12.08 -1.43 -4.33
N GLU A 115 -12.07 -0.54 -3.32
CA GLU A 115 -12.58 -0.86 -2.00
C GLU A 115 -14.01 -1.43 -2.06
N ARG A 116 -14.90 -0.82 -2.85
CA ARG A 116 -16.27 -1.27 -3.03
C ARG A 116 -16.35 -2.73 -3.50
N THR A 117 -15.53 -3.11 -4.47
CA THR A 117 -15.46 -4.50 -4.96
C THR A 117 -15.06 -5.46 -3.85
N VAL A 118 -14.06 -5.09 -3.05
CA VAL A 118 -13.60 -5.90 -1.92
C VAL A 118 -14.69 -6.03 -0.85
N VAL A 119 -15.31 -4.93 -0.46
CA VAL A 119 -16.42 -4.92 0.53
C VAL A 119 -17.55 -5.84 0.08
N LEU A 120 -18.02 -5.71 -1.17
CA LEU A 120 -19.11 -6.54 -1.68
C LEU A 120 -18.73 -8.03 -1.75
N ALA A 121 -17.48 -8.33 -2.11
CA ALA A 121 -16.99 -9.72 -2.13
C ALA A 121 -16.92 -10.33 -0.72
N MET A 122 -16.45 -9.58 0.27
CA MET A 122 -16.38 -10.04 1.66
C MET A 122 -17.76 -10.17 2.29
N LEU A 123 -18.71 -9.28 2.00
CA LEU A 123 -20.09 -9.34 2.50
C LEU A 123 -20.89 -10.54 1.97
N ARG A 124 -20.44 -11.19 0.91
CA ARG A 124 -21.05 -12.46 0.44
C ARG A 124 -20.78 -13.63 1.40
N ARG A 125 -19.78 -13.51 2.27
CA ARG A 125 -19.32 -14.56 3.20
C ARG A 125 -19.45 -14.16 4.66
N THR A 126 -19.42 -12.86 4.97
CA THR A 126 -19.49 -12.31 6.33
C THR A 126 -20.72 -11.42 6.41
N SER A 127 -21.63 -11.72 7.33
CA SER A 127 -22.87 -10.95 7.44
C SER A 127 -22.61 -9.50 7.87
N PRO A 128 -23.38 -8.52 7.37
CA PRO A 128 -23.25 -7.12 7.79
C PRO A 128 -23.42 -6.92 9.31
N ALA A 129 -24.24 -7.73 9.97
CA ALA A 129 -24.41 -7.68 11.41
C ALA A 129 -23.11 -8.03 12.15
N LEU A 130 -22.39 -9.06 11.66
CA LEU A 130 -21.10 -9.47 12.22
C LEU A 130 -20.01 -8.42 11.98
N VAL A 131 -19.98 -7.79 10.80
CA VAL A 131 -19.06 -6.68 10.51
C VAL A 131 -19.29 -5.51 11.47
N ARG A 132 -20.57 -5.15 11.71
CA ARG A 132 -20.92 -4.09 12.67
C ARG A 132 -20.54 -4.45 14.10
N SER A 133 -20.82 -5.67 14.56
CA SER A 133 -20.50 -6.09 15.93
C SER A 133 -18.99 -6.15 16.21
N ARG A 134 -18.16 -6.40 15.17
CA ARG A 134 -16.70 -6.44 15.25
C ARG A 134 -16.03 -5.09 14.97
N LEU A 135 -16.82 -4.09 14.56
CA LEU A 135 -16.34 -2.78 14.09
C LEU A 135 -15.40 -2.89 12.89
N GLY A 136 -15.72 -3.77 11.94
CA GLY A 136 -14.99 -3.94 10.69
C GLY A 136 -14.81 -5.41 10.27
N PHE A 137 -14.09 -5.60 9.18
CA PHE A 137 -13.67 -6.91 8.69
C PHE A 137 -12.49 -7.45 9.50
N SER A 138 -12.39 -8.77 9.61
CA SER A 138 -11.29 -9.45 10.29
C SER A 138 -10.16 -9.81 9.31
N LEU A 139 -8.98 -10.13 9.84
CA LEU A 139 -7.87 -10.67 9.02
C LEU A 139 -8.25 -11.97 8.31
N LEU A 140 -9.19 -12.75 8.89
CA LEU A 140 -9.71 -13.96 8.23
C LEU A 140 -10.53 -13.60 6.99
N ASP A 141 -11.36 -12.56 7.04
CA ASP A 141 -12.12 -12.09 5.89
C ASP A 141 -11.16 -11.65 4.76
N LEU A 142 -10.07 -10.95 5.10
CA LEU A 142 -9.03 -10.55 4.18
C LEU A 142 -8.30 -11.77 3.57
N LYS A 143 -7.98 -12.77 4.40
CA LYS A 143 -7.34 -14.01 3.95
C LYS A 143 -8.22 -14.77 2.96
N VAL A 144 -9.51 -14.90 3.27
CA VAL A 144 -10.48 -15.56 2.40
C VAL A 144 -10.63 -14.79 1.08
N PHE A 145 -10.68 -13.46 1.14
CA PHE A 145 -10.71 -12.64 -0.07
C PHE A 145 -9.48 -12.88 -0.94
N ALA A 146 -8.27 -12.85 -0.37
CA ALA A 146 -7.03 -13.12 -1.10
C ALA A 146 -7.07 -14.52 -1.77
N ALA A 147 -7.51 -15.55 -1.03
CA ALA A 147 -7.60 -16.91 -1.53
C ALA A 147 -8.57 -17.06 -2.72
N THR A 148 -9.70 -16.31 -2.73
CA THR A 148 -10.62 -16.30 -3.88
C THR A 148 -10.02 -15.71 -5.16
N HIS A 149 -8.89 -15.01 -5.04
CA HIS A 149 -8.14 -14.42 -6.16
C HIS A 149 -6.85 -15.19 -6.47
N GLY A 150 -6.69 -16.42 -5.95
CA GLY A 150 -5.51 -17.26 -6.18
C GLY A 150 -4.26 -16.76 -5.44
N LEU A 151 -4.42 -15.92 -4.42
CA LEU A 151 -3.33 -15.41 -3.60
C LEU A 151 -3.29 -16.09 -2.24
N ALA A 152 -2.10 -16.24 -1.68
CA ALA A 152 -1.90 -16.68 -0.32
C ALA A 152 -1.82 -15.48 0.63
N ALA A 153 -2.21 -15.70 1.89
CA ALA A 153 -2.06 -14.71 2.94
C ALA A 153 -1.70 -15.38 4.27
N ALA A 154 -0.81 -14.74 5.02
CA ALA A 154 -0.34 -15.20 6.32
C ALA A 154 -0.35 -14.05 7.34
N ALA A 155 -0.69 -14.39 8.59
CA ALA A 155 -0.56 -13.50 9.73
C ALA A 155 0.53 -14.01 10.67
N PHE A 156 1.30 -13.07 11.20
CA PHE A 156 2.33 -13.29 12.22
C PHE A 156 1.99 -12.45 13.43
N ALA A 157 2.35 -12.90 14.62
CA ALA A 157 2.23 -12.13 15.85
C ALA A 157 3.56 -12.06 16.58
N ASP A 158 3.61 -11.22 17.60
CA ASP A 158 4.81 -11.03 18.43
C ASP A 158 6.03 -10.62 17.59
N MET A 159 5.81 -9.89 16.49
CA MET A 159 6.86 -9.44 15.58
C MET A 159 7.58 -8.22 16.14
N GLU A 160 8.88 -8.15 15.85
CA GLU A 160 9.67 -6.93 15.99
C GLU A 160 9.58 -6.08 14.71
N LEU A 161 9.93 -4.78 14.81
CA LEU A 161 9.95 -3.90 13.63
C LEU A 161 10.89 -4.40 12.52
N THR A 162 11.99 -5.04 12.89
CA THR A 162 12.93 -5.64 11.94
C THR A 162 12.32 -6.80 11.15
N ASP A 163 11.40 -7.54 11.75
CA ASP A 163 10.68 -8.61 11.05
C ASP A 163 9.63 -8.01 10.12
N LEU A 164 8.95 -6.96 10.60
CA LEU A 164 7.97 -6.24 9.79
C LEU A 164 8.61 -5.57 8.56
N ASP A 165 9.83 -5.04 8.68
CA ASP A 165 10.60 -4.51 7.54
C ASP A 165 10.85 -5.56 6.46
N ARG A 166 11.17 -6.80 6.86
CA ARG A 166 11.40 -7.90 5.93
C ARG A 166 10.14 -8.34 5.20
N LEU A 167 8.99 -8.11 5.80
CA LEU A 167 7.67 -8.47 5.26
C LEU A 167 6.96 -7.31 4.58
N ALA A 168 7.52 -6.10 4.61
CA ALA A 168 6.89 -4.92 4.00
C ALA A 168 6.66 -5.10 2.48
N PRO A 169 5.52 -4.64 1.97
CA PRO A 169 4.42 -4.01 2.69
C PRO A 169 3.50 -5.03 3.36
N ALA A 170 3.04 -4.71 4.57
CA ALA A 170 2.18 -5.58 5.35
C ALA A 170 0.99 -4.82 5.96
N ILE A 171 -0.17 -5.44 6.05
CA ILE A 171 -1.31 -4.89 6.80
C ILE A 171 -1.03 -5.10 8.29
N VAL A 172 -1.16 -4.05 9.07
CA VAL A 172 -0.98 -4.07 10.52
C VAL A 172 -2.19 -3.50 11.24
N PRO A 173 -2.68 -4.17 12.28
CA PRO A 173 -3.70 -3.60 13.16
C PRO A 173 -3.04 -2.61 14.11
N ILE A 174 -3.63 -1.45 14.24
CA ILE A 174 -3.23 -0.44 15.23
C ILE A 174 -4.41 -0.07 16.12
N ASN A 175 -4.12 0.36 17.35
CA ASN A 175 -5.10 0.98 18.24
C ASN A 175 -4.94 2.50 18.16
N TRP A 176 -5.79 3.15 17.38
CA TRP A 176 -5.76 4.59 17.21
C TRP A 176 -6.87 5.26 17.99
N LEU A 177 -6.50 5.99 19.05
CA LEU A 177 -7.47 6.68 19.94
C LEU A 177 -8.58 5.75 20.48
N GLY A 178 -8.25 4.50 20.83
CA GLY A 178 -9.19 3.51 21.33
C GLY A 178 -9.93 2.71 20.24
N PHE A 179 -9.77 3.04 18.97
CA PHE A 179 -10.38 2.33 17.84
C PHE A 179 -9.38 1.38 17.17
N ARG A 180 -9.81 0.15 16.92
CA ARG A 180 -9.05 -0.79 16.09
C ARG A 180 -9.11 -0.35 14.63
N HIS A 181 -7.94 -0.22 14.00
CA HIS A 181 -7.81 0.27 12.64
C HIS A 181 -6.75 -0.53 11.88
N PHE A 182 -6.99 -0.84 10.62
CA PHE A 182 -6.01 -1.46 9.75
C PHE A 182 -5.34 -0.41 8.89
N VAL A 183 -4.00 -0.48 8.81
CA VAL A 183 -3.17 0.34 7.93
C VAL A 183 -2.15 -0.55 7.20
N VAL A 184 -1.57 -0.07 6.11
CA VAL A 184 -0.46 -0.76 5.45
C VAL A 184 0.86 -0.14 5.93
N TYR A 185 1.69 -0.96 6.56
CA TYR A 185 3.08 -0.63 6.84
C TYR A 185 3.88 -0.70 5.53
N ARG A 186 4.54 0.38 5.13
CA ARG A 186 5.33 0.47 3.90
C ARG A 186 6.83 0.31 4.13
N GLY A 187 7.29 0.63 5.33
CA GLY A 187 8.69 0.61 5.74
C GLY A 187 9.01 1.72 6.74
N ARG A 188 10.29 1.89 7.05
CA ARG A 188 10.76 2.96 7.94
C ARG A 188 12.02 3.64 7.41
N ARG A 189 12.26 4.85 7.89
CA ARG A 189 13.44 5.66 7.59
C ARG A 189 13.66 6.65 8.73
N ASP A 190 14.92 6.82 9.15
CA ASP A 190 15.34 7.86 10.10
C ASP A 190 14.48 7.91 11.38
N GLY A 191 14.24 6.73 12.01
CA GLY A 191 13.46 6.61 13.23
C GLY A 191 11.95 6.86 13.05
N ARG A 192 11.45 6.86 11.82
CA ARG A 192 10.03 7.06 11.51
C ARG A 192 9.50 5.92 10.65
N VAL A 193 8.27 5.53 10.93
CA VAL A 193 7.49 4.52 10.19
C VAL A 193 6.60 5.23 9.17
N LEU A 194 6.55 4.73 7.95
CA LEU A 194 5.60 5.17 6.92
C LEU A 194 4.42 4.19 6.85
N LEU A 195 3.23 4.74 6.96
CA LEU A 195 1.96 4.02 6.88
C LEU A 195 1.14 4.55 5.69
N ALA A 196 0.59 3.64 4.88
CA ALA A 196 -0.52 3.97 3.99
C ALA A 196 -1.82 3.71 4.77
N ASP A 197 -2.42 4.79 5.23
CA ASP A 197 -3.61 4.77 6.08
C ASP A 197 -4.86 5.02 5.21
N PRO A 198 -5.81 4.09 5.14
CA PRO A 198 -6.99 4.26 4.29
C PRO A 198 -7.87 5.44 4.72
N ALA A 199 -7.85 5.84 6.00
CA ALA A 199 -8.61 6.98 6.48
C ALA A 199 -7.90 8.32 6.25
N PHE A 200 -6.55 8.34 6.34
CA PHE A 200 -5.79 9.59 6.35
C PHE A 200 -4.80 9.75 5.18
N GLY A 201 -4.58 8.70 4.38
CA GLY A 201 -3.54 8.66 3.35
C GLY A 201 -2.16 8.33 3.93
N ASN A 202 -1.10 8.58 3.19
CA ASN A 202 0.26 8.38 3.69
C ASN A 202 0.54 9.28 4.87
N ARG A 203 1.05 8.69 5.94
CA ARG A 203 1.49 9.43 7.14
C ARG A 203 2.68 8.75 7.80
N THR A 204 3.45 9.51 8.54
CA THR A 204 4.58 9.00 9.30
C THR A 204 4.35 9.13 10.79
N LEU A 205 4.86 8.16 11.55
CA LEU A 205 4.90 8.18 13.01
C LEU A 205 6.34 7.94 13.46
N ALA A 206 6.73 8.48 14.62
CA ALA A 206 7.95 8.03 15.29
C ALA A 206 7.84 6.55 15.63
N GLU A 207 8.93 5.79 15.59
CA GLU A 207 8.92 4.34 15.84
C GLU A 207 8.31 3.99 17.19
N ASP A 208 8.66 4.73 18.26
CA ASP A 208 8.12 4.48 19.60
C ASP A 208 6.62 4.69 19.65
N ARG A 209 6.12 5.75 18.96
CA ARG A 209 4.69 5.98 18.86
C ARG A 209 3.99 4.87 18.09
N PHE A 210 4.59 4.38 17.00
CA PHE A 210 4.05 3.26 16.26
C PHE A 210 4.02 2.00 17.13
N ARG A 211 5.12 1.65 17.82
CA ARG A 211 5.18 0.50 18.73
C ARG A 211 4.07 0.55 19.81
N SER A 212 3.80 1.73 20.37
CA SER A 212 2.78 1.90 21.41
C SER A 212 1.33 1.67 20.96
N ILE A 213 1.06 1.75 19.65
CA ILE A 213 -0.27 1.56 19.07
C ILE A 213 -0.38 0.28 18.23
N TRP A 214 0.73 -0.35 17.87
CA TRP A 214 0.75 -1.58 17.09
C TRP A 214 0.27 -2.77 17.92
N ALA A 215 -0.90 -3.31 17.55
CA ALA A 215 -1.58 -4.32 18.33
C ALA A 215 -0.85 -5.66 18.26
N SER A 216 -0.31 -6.12 19.39
CA SER A 216 0.30 -7.46 19.58
C SER A 216 1.34 -7.84 18.52
N GLY A 217 2.09 -6.88 17.99
CA GLY A 217 3.09 -7.16 16.96
C GLY A 217 2.54 -7.92 15.74
N ILE A 218 1.26 -7.71 15.38
CA ILE A 218 0.64 -8.46 14.28
C ILE A 218 0.98 -7.83 12.94
N GLY A 219 1.51 -8.66 12.02
CA GLY A 219 1.68 -8.33 10.59
C GLY A 219 0.93 -9.34 9.72
N PHE A 220 0.26 -8.85 8.68
CA PHE A 220 -0.48 -9.66 7.73
C PHE A 220 0.02 -9.35 6.32
N VAL A 221 0.47 -10.37 5.61
CA VAL A 221 1.01 -10.28 4.26
C VAL A 221 0.13 -11.03 3.26
N VAL A 222 0.09 -10.52 2.03
CA VAL A 222 -0.56 -11.16 0.89
C VAL A 222 0.48 -11.32 -0.22
N PHE A 223 0.58 -12.49 -0.79
CA PHE A 223 1.56 -12.80 -1.82
C PHE A 223 1.03 -13.78 -2.86
N ASP A 224 1.64 -13.78 -4.04
CA ASP A 224 1.40 -14.77 -5.06
C ASP A 224 2.21 -16.03 -4.72
N PRO A 225 1.58 -17.23 -4.58
CA PRO A 225 2.32 -18.46 -4.31
C PRO A 225 3.38 -18.80 -5.35
N ALA A 226 3.19 -18.36 -6.60
CA ALA A 226 4.19 -18.53 -7.65
C ALA A 226 5.41 -17.57 -7.49
N HIS A 227 5.21 -16.45 -6.78
CA HIS A 227 6.22 -15.43 -6.53
C HIS A 227 6.18 -15.01 -5.05
N PRO A 228 6.61 -15.86 -4.11
CA PRO A 228 6.35 -15.69 -2.67
C PRO A 228 7.11 -14.52 -2.04
N SER A 229 8.11 -13.98 -2.69
CA SER A 229 8.94 -12.88 -2.19
C SER A 229 9.08 -11.78 -3.24
N PRO A 230 7.99 -11.10 -3.62
CA PRO A 230 8.08 -10.01 -4.57
C PRO A 230 8.83 -8.82 -3.95
N PRO A 231 9.52 -7.99 -4.75
CA PRO A 231 10.11 -6.76 -4.26
C PRO A 231 9.01 -5.85 -3.70
N ASN A 232 9.36 -5.06 -2.67
CA ASN A 232 8.44 -4.05 -2.13
C ASN A 232 8.23 -2.92 -3.15
N ARG A 233 7.15 -2.96 -3.90
CA ARG A 233 6.79 -1.96 -4.90
C ARG A 233 6.21 -0.68 -4.30
N MET A 234 5.69 -0.76 -3.10
CA MET A 234 5.13 0.39 -2.39
C MET A 234 6.20 1.20 -1.67
N GLY A 235 7.31 0.58 -1.28
CA GLY A 235 8.49 1.22 -0.69
C GLY A 235 8.21 2.30 0.36
N ALA A 236 9.28 2.95 0.80
CA ALA A 236 9.23 4.07 1.73
C ALA A 236 10.10 5.23 1.18
N PRO A 237 9.68 5.88 0.07
CA PRO A 237 10.45 6.92 -0.57
C PRO A 237 10.54 8.17 0.32
N ALA A 238 11.67 8.89 0.23
CA ALA A 238 12.00 9.99 1.14
C ALA A 238 10.96 11.11 1.16
N GLU A 239 10.35 11.40 0.02
CA GLU A 239 9.33 12.45 -0.11
C GLU A 239 8.07 12.19 0.72
N LEU A 240 7.79 10.94 1.08
CA LEU A 240 6.65 10.60 1.95
C LEU A 240 6.95 10.79 3.45
N PHE A 241 8.22 11.04 3.82
CA PHE A 241 8.62 11.36 5.19
C PHE A 241 8.65 12.87 5.47
N LEU A 242 7.88 13.64 4.74
CA LEU A 242 7.76 15.08 4.96
C LEU A 242 7.24 15.36 6.37
N VAL A 243 8.13 15.86 7.23
CA VAL A 243 7.77 16.35 8.56
C VAL A 243 7.43 17.82 8.43
N PRO A 244 6.20 18.27 8.72
CA PRO A 244 5.81 19.67 8.56
C PRO A 244 6.77 20.66 9.26
N GLY A 245 7.32 20.30 10.42
CA GLY A 245 8.26 21.13 11.18
C GLY A 245 9.60 21.39 10.48
N VAL A 246 10.16 20.41 9.76
CA VAL A 246 11.46 20.57 9.07
C VAL A 246 11.33 21.46 7.84
N GLN A 247 10.18 21.46 7.18
CA GLN A 247 9.94 22.35 6.03
C GLN A 247 9.73 23.80 6.45
N VAL A 248 9.06 24.04 7.58
CA VAL A 248 8.89 25.40 8.14
C VAL A 248 10.25 25.98 8.52
N GLU A 249 11.14 25.17 9.12
CA GLU A 249 12.49 25.62 9.48
C GLU A 249 13.34 25.92 8.24
N ARG A 250 13.29 25.06 7.20
CA ARG A 250 13.98 25.34 5.92
C ARG A 250 13.43 26.58 5.23
N ALA A 251 12.12 26.79 5.23
CA ALA A 251 11.50 28.00 4.69
C ALA A 251 11.91 29.24 5.46
N ARG A 252 12.05 29.19 6.79
CA ARG A 252 12.55 30.28 7.63
C ARG A 252 14.00 30.61 7.35
N VAL A 253 14.87 29.61 7.20
CA VAL A 253 16.28 29.80 6.86
C VAL A 253 16.43 30.47 5.48
N ILE A 254 15.65 30.03 4.48
CA ILE A 254 15.67 30.63 3.14
C ILE A 254 15.13 32.08 3.18
N ALA A 255 14.04 32.32 3.90
CA ALA A 255 13.48 33.66 4.04
C ALA A 255 14.36 34.63 4.87
N GLY A 256 15.10 34.08 5.84
CA GLY A 256 16.03 34.88 6.69
C GLY A 256 17.33 35.25 6.00
N SER A 257 17.72 34.56 4.92
CA SER A 257 18.94 34.84 4.16
C SER A 257 18.78 35.93 3.07
N SER A 258 17.54 36.39 2.83
CA SER A 258 17.24 37.41 1.82
C SER A 258 17.04 38.84 2.36
N GLY A 259 17.51 39.13 3.55
CA GLY A 259 17.33 40.46 4.15
C GLY A 259 18.55 41.01 4.86
N SER A 260 19.44 41.65 4.15
CA SER A 260 19.94 42.99 4.43
C SER A 260 20.89 43.43 3.32
N PRO A 261 20.54 44.44 2.53
CA PRO A 261 21.53 45.29 1.90
C PRO A 261 22.07 46.30 2.92
N PRO A 262 23.29 46.82 2.73
CA PRO A 262 23.96 47.76 3.59
C PRO A 262 23.30 49.13 3.63
#